data_342cd446de763b917c93b0155e943e23
#
_entry.id   342cd446de763b917c93b0155e943e23
#
_cell.length_a   1.000
_cell.length_b   1.000
_cell.length_c   1.000
_cell.angle_alpha   90.00
_cell.angle_beta   90.00
_cell.angle_gamma   90.00
#
_symmetry.space_group_name_H-M   'P 1'
#
loop_
_entity.id
_entity.type
_entity.pdbx_description
1 polymer ?
#
loop_
_entity_poly.entity_id
_entity_poly.type
_entity_poly.pdbx_seq_one_letter_code
_entity_poly.pdbx_strand_id
1 'polypeptide(L)'
;MKFYVASSFQNINQVRTLTNRLTQMGWQLTYDWTLNERVDSAEELQRIGLLEKAAIEDSELVLIVLPGGKGTHVELGLAIAGKKKIILYAPDCEMMDIEFSTTFYHLPEIEKCFGSIEMCIDKVKFIFPS
;
A
#
# COMPACT_ATOMS: atom_id res chain seq x y z
N MET A 1 -9.30 9.90 8.94
CA MET A 1 -9.03 9.46 7.57
C MET A 1 -8.69 7.98 7.53
N LYS A 2 -8.95 7.33 6.39
CA LYS A 2 -8.80 5.89 6.24
C LYS A 2 -7.70 5.56 5.23
N PHE A 3 -6.95 4.50 5.50
CA PHE A 3 -5.84 4.08 4.65
C PHE A 3 -5.78 2.56 4.49
N TYR A 4 -5.11 2.12 3.44
CA TYR A 4 -4.81 0.72 3.16
C TYR A 4 -3.34 0.60 2.76
N VAL A 5 -2.68 -0.50 3.15
CA VAL A 5 -1.29 -0.75 2.79
C VAL A 5 -1.22 -2.02 1.95
N ALA A 6 -0.81 -1.87 0.70
CA ALA A 6 -0.61 -2.98 -0.23
C ALA A 6 0.86 -3.35 -0.28
N SER A 7 1.17 -4.63 -0.16
CA SER A 7 2.54 -5.15 -0.24
C SER A 7 2.51 -6.66 -0.31
N SER A 8 3.68 -7.28 -0.33
CA SER A 8 3.83 -8.72 -0.17
C SER A 8 4.23 -9.07 1.27
N PHE A 9 4.07 -10.33 1.65
CA PHE A 9 4.42 -10.80 2.99
C PHE A 9 5.89 -10.58 3.34
N GLN A 10 6.78 -10.52 2.33
CA GLN A 10 8.21 -10.29 2.61
C GLN A 10 8.45 -8.92 3.26
N ASN A 11 7.53 -7.97 3.11
CA ASN A 11 7.63 -6.63 3.68
C ASN A 11 6.76 -6.44 4.93
N ILE A 12 6.37 -7.54 5.57
CA ILE A 12 5.38 -7.51 6.66
C ILE A 12 5.81 -6.58 7.81
N ASN A 13 7.11 -6.52 8.11
CA ASN A 13 7.61 -5.67 9.20
C ASN A 13 7.44 -4.19 8.86
N GLN A 14 7.77 -3.77 7.64
CA GLN A 14 7.58 -2.40 7.19
C GLN A 14 6.10 -2.02 7.18
N VAL A 15 5.25 -2.93 6.69
CA VAL A 15 3.80 -2.72 6.64
C VAL A 15 3.25 -2.50 8.06
N ARG A 16 3.65 -3.34 9.01
CA ARG A 16 3.20 -3.21 10.40
C ARG A 16 3.69 -1.92 11.06
N THR A 17 4.93 -1.53 10.78
CA THR A 17 5.47 -0.27 11.30
C THR A 17 4.70 0.92 10.75
N LEU A 18 4.45 0.97 9.43
CA LEU A 18 3.67 2.04 8.81
C LEU A 18 2.25 2.08 9.37
N THR A 19 1.61 0.92 9.49
CA THR A 19 0.26 0.80 10.03
C THR A 19 0.18 1.37 11.45
N ASN A 20 1.13 0.98 12.31
CA ASN A 20 1.17 1.45 13.69
C ASN A 20 1.38 2.96 13.77
N ARG A 21 2.28 3.49 12.95
CA ARG A 21 2.57 4.92 12.94
C ARG A 21 1.35 5.74 12.49
N LEU A 22 0.67 5.32 11.44
CA LEU A 22 -0.53 6.01 10.96
C LEU A 22 -1.67 5.90 11.95
N THR A 23 -1.85 4.74 12.57
CA THR A 23 -2.88 4.53 13.59
C THR A 23 -2.64 5.45 14.79
N GLN A 24 -1.40 5.63 15.21
CA GLN A 24 -1.05 6.56 16.29
C GLN A 24 -1.36 8.01 15.92
N MET A 25 -1.36 8.35 14.63
CA MET A 25 -1.74 9.67 14.13
C MET A 25 -3.25 9.86 13.99
N GLY A 26 -4.04 8.85 14.33
CA GLY A 26 -5.50 8.91 14.26
C GLY A 26 -6.10 8.36 12.98
N TRP A 27 -5.28 7.81 12.07
CA TRP A 27 -5.77 7.19 10.84
C TRP A 27 -6.36 5.81 11.15
N GLN A 28 -7.33 5.39 10.34
CA GLN A 28 -7.97 4.08 10.46
C GLN A 28 -7.56 3.17 9.29
N LEU A 29 -6.97 2.02 9.62
CA LEU A 29 -6.68 0.98 8.65
C LEU A 29 -7.99 0.30 8.22
N THR A 30 -8.19 0.16 6.92
CA THR A 30 -9.45 -0.42 6.40
C THR A 30 -9.45 -1.95 6.44
N TYR A 31 -8.29 -2.59 6.31
CA TYR A 31 -8.17 -4.04 6.41
C TYR A 31 -6.72 -4.41 6.68
N ASP A 32 -6.50 -5.29 7.65
CA ASP A 32 -5.16 -5.78 8.00
C ASP A 32 -4.96 -7.20 7.47
N TRP A 33 -4.42 -7.30 6.25
CA TRP A 33 -4.12 -8.60 5.64
C TRP A 33 -2.92 -9.29 6.31
N THR A 34 -2.12 -8.58 7.09
CA THR A 34 -0.94 -9.18 7.76
C THR A 34 -1.34 -10.19 8.84
N LEU A 35 -2.60 -10.19 9.24
CA LEU A 35 -3.14 -11.15 10.21
C LEU A 35 -3.62 -12.44 9.54
N ASN A 36 -3.66 -12.50 8.22
CA ASN A 36 -4.09 -13.69 7.50
C ASN A 36 -3.06 -14.80 7.65
N GLU A 37 -3.56 -16.00 7.89
CA GLU A 37 -2.76 -17.20 7.89
C GLU A 37 -2.71 -17.80 6.47
N ARG A 38 -2.03 -18.94 6.34
CA ARG A 38 -1.93 -19.62 5.05
C ARG A 38 -3.32 -19.92 4.48
N VAL A 39 -3.51 -19.54 3.23
CA VAL A 39 -4.75 -19.78 2.50
C VAL A 39 -4.59 -21.03 1.65
N ASP A 40 -5.53 -21.98 1.77
CA ASP A 40 -5.45 -23.26 1.06
C ASP A 40 -6.71 -23.61 0.26
N SER A 41 -7.61 -22.63 0.04
CA SER A 41 -8.81 -22.87 -0.77
C SER A 41 -9.15 -21.64 -1.61
N ALA A 42 -9.81 -21.90 -2.75
CA ALA A 42 -10.28 -20.83 -3.64
C ALA A 42 -11.36 -19.97 -2.95
N GLU A 43 -12.19 -20.59 -2.11
CA GLU A 43 -13.23 -19.88 -1.36
C GLU A 43 -12.62 -18.86 -0.39
N GLU A 44 -11.55 -19.23 0.29
CA GLU A 44 -10.82 -18.38 1.20
C GLU A 44 -10.17 -17.22 0.44
N LEU A 45 -9.56 -17.50 -0.72
CA LEU A 45 -8.98 -16.47 -1.59
C LEU A 45 -10.05 -15.47 -2.03
N GLN A 46 -11.24 -15.94 -2.40
CA GLN A 46 -12.34 -15.08 -2.82
C GLN A 46 -12.77 -14.15 -1.68
N ARG A 47 -12.91 -14.70 -0.47
CA ARG A 47 -13.31 -13.94 0.71
C ARG A 47 -12.31 -12.82 1.00
N ILE A 48 -11.02 -13.15 0.98
CA ILE A 48 -9.96 -12.17 1.22
C ILE A 48 -9.94 -11.12 0.11
N GLY A 49 -10.08 -11.54 -1.14
CA GLY A 49 -10.11 -10.61 -2.27
C GLY A 49 -11.25 -9.61 -2.17
N LEU A 50 -12.43 -10.04 -1.73
CA LEU A 50 -13.56 -9.14 -1.51
C LEU A 50 -13.26 -8.13 -0.41
N LEU A 51 -12.63 -8.57 0.69
CA LEU A 51 -12.25 -7.69 1.79
C LEU A 51 -11.21 -6.66 1.36
N GLU A 52 -10.20 -7.09 0.61
CA GLU A 52 -9.14 -6.21 0.12
C GLU A 52 -9.69 -5.17 -0.86
N LYS A 53 -10.53 -5.60 -1.80
CA LYS A 53 -11.16 -4.68 -2.76
C LYS A 53 -12.02 -3.64 -2.05
N ALA A 54 -12.84 -4.07 -1.11
CA ALA A 54 -13.68 -3.15 -0.32
C ALA A 54 -12.84 -2.19 0.51
N ALA A 55 -11.73 -2.67 1.06
CA ALA A 55 -10.83 -1.85 1.87
C ALA A 55 -10.20 -0.72 1.06
N ILE A 56 -9.80 -1.02 -0.18
CA ILE A 56 -9.24 0.00 -1.08
C ILE A 56 -10.31 1.02 -1.43
N GLU A 57 -11.50 0.57 -1.77
CA GLU A 57 -12.63 1.46 -2.10
C GLU A 57 -12.96 2.41 -0.95
N ASP A 58 -12.82 1.94 0.30
CA ASP A 58 -13.13 2.72 1.50
C ASP A 58 -11.99 3.64 1.96
N SER A 59 -10.81 3.53 1.34
CA SER A 59 -9.62 4.28 1.74
C SER A 59 -9.52 5.61 1.01
N GLU A 60 -8.90 6.59 1.66
CA GLU A 60 -8.51 7.87 1.06
C GLU A 60 -7.06 7.83 0.58
N LEU A 61 -6.23 7.05 1.28
CA LEU A 61 -4.81 6.86 0.98
C LEU A 61 -4.51 5.38 0.82
N VAL A 62 -3.80 5.02 -0.24
CA VAL A 62 -3.27 3.67 -0.43
C VAL A 62 -1.75 3.77 -0.48
N LEU A 63 -1.08 3.10 0.46
CA LEU A 63 0.37 2.98 0.48
C LEU A 63 0.75 1.68 -0.24
N ILE A 64 1.65 1.79 -1.20
CA ILE A 64 2.18 0.64 -1.92
C ILE A 64 3.62 0.45 -1.47
N VAL A 65 3.90 -0.62 -0.74
CA VAL A 65 5.24 -0.91 -0.22
C VAL A 65 5.92 -1.91 -1.15
N LEU A 66 6.98 -1.46 -1.81
CA LEU A 66 7.72 -2.26 -2.78
C LEU A 66 8.93 -2.96 -2.13
N PRO A 67 9.39 -4.08 -2.70
CA PRO A 67 8.84 -4.77 -3.86
C PRO A 67 7.53 -5.48 -3.52
N GLY A 68 6.60 -5.46 -4.46
CA GLY A 68 5.29 -6.09 -4.29
C GLY A 68 5.15 -7.34 -5.14
N GLY A 69 4.11 -8.12 -4.85
CA GLY A 69 3.73 -9.28 -5.65
C GLY A 69 2.64 -8.95 -6.67
N LYS A 70 2.09 -10.00 -7.27
CA LYS A 70 1.02 -9.84 -8.28
C LYS A 70 -0.24 -9.20 -7.67
N GLY A 71 -0.61 -9.60 -6.46
CA GLY A 71 -1.75 -9.01 -5.76
C GLY A 71 -1.56 -7.54 -5.46
N THR A 72 -0.34 -7.16 -5.06
CA THR A 72 0.03 -5.76 -4.80
C THR A 72 -0.23 -4.90 -6.04
N HIS A 73 0.09 -5.41 -7.23
CA HIS A 73 -0.07 -4.65 -8.48
C HIS A 73 -1.54 -4.55 -8.90
N VAL A 74 -2.35 -5.57 -8.60
CA VAL A 74 -3.80 -5.46 -8.79
C VAL A 74 -4.37 -4.38 -7.88
N GLU A 75 -3.92 -4.32 -6.64
CA GLU A 75 -4.36 -3.32 -5.66
C GLU A 75 -3.93 -1.92 -6.06
N LEU A 76 -2.72 -1.76 -6.61
CA LEU A 76 -2.28 -0.50 -7.19
C LEU A 76 -3.23 -0.05 -8.30
N GLY A 77 -3.60 -0.97 -9.19
CA GLY A 77 -4.54 -0.68 -10.28
C GLY A 77 -5.91 -0.24 -9.76
N LEU A 78 -6.42 -0.91 -8.73
CA LEU A 78 -7.69 -0.52 -8.10
C LEU A 78 -7.61 0.88 -7.50
N ALA A 79 -6.51 1.21 -6.86
CA ALA A 79 -6.30 2.53 -6.27
C ALA A 79 -6.23 3.62 -7.34
N ILE A 80 -5.54 3.35 -8.44
CA ILE A 80 -5.45 4.29 -9.58
C ILE A 80 -6.84 4.53 -10.16
N ALA A 81 -7.57 3.47 -10.48
CA ALA A 81 -8.90 3.57 -11.05
C ALA A 81 -9.89 4.26 -10.10
N GLY A 82 -9.73 4.03 -8.80
CA GLY A 82 -10.56 4.65 -7.77
C GLY A 82 -10.16 6.08 -7.43
N LYS A 83 -9.13 6.62 -8.08
CA LYS A 83 -8.62 7.98 -7.87
C LYS A 83 -8.21 8.25 -6.42
N LYS A 84 -7.64 7.25 -5.79
CA LYS A 84 -7.13 7.38 -4.42
C LYS A 84 -5.79 8.14 -4.43
N LYS A 85 -5.43 8.76 -3.30
CA LYS A 85 -4.06 9.21 -3.11
C LYS A 85 -3.19 7.99 -2.95
N ILE A 86 -2.07 7.95 -3.67
CA ILE A 86 -1.18 6.80 -3.69
C ILE A 86 0.24 7.25 -3.38
N ILE A 87 0.86 6.60 -2.41
CA ILE A 87 2.28 6.77 -2.12
C ILE A 87 2.95 5.43 -2.39
N LEU A 88 3.93 5.44 -3.29
CA LEU A 88 4.76 4.30 -3.61
C LEU A 88 6.02 4.40 -2.75
N TYR A 89 6.18 3.49 -1.81
CA TYR A 89 7.29 3.51 -0.86
C TYR A 89 8.20 2.31 -1.05
N ALA A 90 9.51 2.56 -0.98
CA ALA A 90 10.52 1.52 -0.88
C ALA A 90 11.73 2.06 -0.11
N PRO A 91 12.55 1.16 0.53
CA PRO A 91 13.74 1.62 1.25
C PRO A 91 14.82 2.21 0.33
N ASP A 92 14.78 1.88 -0.96
CA ASP A 92 15.68 2.43 -1.98
C ASP A 92 14.96 2.55 -3.32
N CYS A 93 15.65 3.06 -4.33
CA CYS A 93 15.04 3.30 -5.64
C CYS A 93 15.28 2.18 -6.66
N GLU A 94 15.67 0.98 -6.23
CA GLU A 94 15.97 -0.15 -7.13
C GLU A 94 14.80 -0.47 -8.06
N MET A 95 13.55 -0.40 -7.52
CA MET A 95 12.35 -0.71 -8.31
C MET A 95 12.04 0.34 -9.37
N MET A 96 12.78 1.45 -9.40
CA MET A 96 12.64 2.47 -10.45
C MET A 96 13.53 2.19 -11.66
N ASP A 97 14.49 1.26 -11.57
CA ASP A 97 15.29 0.83 -12.70
C ASP A 97 14.38 0.23 -13.78
N ILE A 98 14.66 0.54 -15.03
CA ILE A 98 13.83 0.10 -16.16
C ILE A 98 13.57 -1.41 -16.12
N GLU A 99 14.59 -2.19 -15.71
CA GLU A 99 14.50 -3.65 -15.64
C GLU A 99 13.45 -4.15 -14.64
N PHE A 100 13.24 -3.41 -13.53
CA PHE A 100 12.37 -3.84 -12.43
C PHE A 100 11.08 -3.03 -12.31
N SER A 101 10.98 -1.93 -13.08
CA SER A 101 9.87 -0.99 -12.94
C SER A 101 8.67 -1.40 -13.81
N THR A 102 7.57 -0.69 -13.63
CA THR A 102 6.40 -0.78 -14.50
C THR A 102 6.01 0.62 -14.96
N THR A 103 5.27 0.70 -16.07
CA THR A 103 4.76 1.96 -16.58
C THR A 103 3.90 2.69 -15.52
N PHE A 104 3.18 1.93 -14.71
CA PHE A 104 2.22 2.48 -13.75
C PHE A 104 2.87 3.15 -12.55
N TYR A 105 4.12 2.83 -12.22
CA TYR A 105 4.85 3.55 -11.17
C TYR A 105 5.13 5.00 -11.56
N HIS A 106 5.13 5.30 -12.86
CA HIS A 106 5.56 6.60 -13.39
C HIS A 106 4.40 7.52 -13.76
N LEU A 107 3.17 7.13 -13.43
CA LEU A 107 2.03 8.02 -13.66
C LEU A 107 2.16 9.30 -12.82
N PRO A 108 1.74 10.46 -13.36
CA PRO A 108 1.93 11.74 -12.66
C PRO A 108 1.27 11.81 -11.28
N GLU A 109 0.17 11.09 -11.08
CA GLU A 109 -0.58 11.09 -9.82
C GLU A 109 0.05 10.24 -8.72
N ILE A 110 1.08 9.42 -9.05
CA ILE A 110 1.74 8.56 -8.06
C ILE A 110 2.84 9.33 -7.35
N GLU A 111 2.70 9.48 -6.04
CA GLU A 111 3.76 10.04 -5.20
C GLU A 111 4.76 8.96 -4.86
N LYS A 112 6.05 9.25 -5.01
CA LYS A 112 7.13 8.29 -4.72
C LYS A 112 7.91 8.73 -3.50
N CYS A 113 8.27 7.77 -2.65
CA CYS A 113 9.07 8.01 -1.47
C CYS A 113 10.07 6.87 -1.28
N PHE A 114 11.36 7.20 -1.29
CA PHE A 114 12.43 6.22 -1.10
C PHE A 114 13.25 6.60 0.11
N GLY A 115 13.53 5.61 0.98
CA GLY A 115 14.35 5.83 2.15
C GLY A 115 13.72 5.26 3.41
N SER A 116 13.79 6.00 4.51
CA SER A 116 13.28 5.54 5.80
C SER A 116 11.75 5.61 5.88
N ILE A 117 11.18 4.84 6.79
CA ILE A 117 9.75 4.91 7.09
C ILE A 117 9.36 6.32 7.53
N GLU A 118 10.24 7.02 8.28
CA GLU A 118 9.99 8.41 8.68
C GLU A 118 9.76 9.32 7.48
N MET A 119 10.51 9.13 6.40
CA MET A 119 10.31 9.90 5.16
C MET A 119 8.94 9.63 4.56
N CYS A 120 8.47 8.40 4.63
CA CYS A 120 7.13 8.04 4.17
C CYS A 120 6.05 8.73 5.02
N ILE A 121 6.20 8.72 6.33
CA ILE A 121 5.28 9.39 7.26
C ILE A 121 5.27 10.90 7.00
N ASP A 122 6.44 11.50 6.78
CA ASP A 122 6.53 12.93 6.47
C ASP A 122 5.81 13.25 5.15
N LYS A 123 5.90 12.36 4.16
CA LYS A 123 5.18 12.51 2.90
C LYS A 123 3.67 12.48 3.14
N VAL A 124 3.18 11.59 3.98
CA VAL A 124 1.75 11.52 4.34
C VAL A 124 1.31 12.86 4.96
N LYS A 125 2.09 13.38 5.91
CA LYS A 125 1.79 14.65 6.57
C LYS A 125 1.79 15.83 5.59
N PHE A 126 2.66 15.79 4.61
CA PHE A 126 2.73 16.82 3.58
C PHE A 126 1.50 16.80 2.67
N ILE A 127 1.06 15.61 2.25
CA ILE A 127 -0.10 15.45 1.37
C ILE A 127 -1.42 15.72 2.11
N PHE A 128 -1.48 15.33 3.38
CA PHE A 128 -2.66 15.49 4.22
C PHE A 128 -2.30 16.32 5.46
N PRO A 129 -2.11 17.62 5.33
CA PRO A 129 -1.83 18.47 6.50
C PRO A 129 -3.05 18.49 7.42
N SER A 130 -2.78 18.45 8.73
CA SER A 130 -3.85 18.51 9.75
C SER A 130 -4.17 19.93 10.17
#